data_c7c51c6fe10a94927fe7759ccbab7143
#
_entry.id   c7c51c6fe10a94927fe7759ccbab7143
#
_cell.length_a   1.000
_cell.length_b   1.000
_cell.length_c   1.000
_cell.angle_alpha   90.00
_cell.angle_beta   90.00
_cell.angle_gamma   90.00
#
_symmetry.space_group_name_H-M   'P 1'
#
loop_
_entity.id
_entity.type
_entity.pdbx_description
1 polymer ?
#
loop_
_entity_poly.entity_id
_entity_poly.type
_entity_poly.pdbx_seq_one_letter_code
_entity_poly.pdbx_strand_id
1 'polypeptide(L)'
;MLGPRDLDRDVEAVIDADDSPTRQAAVANLQAAGGSLRSDVPSLVEATLLNALRRWFAVLFWFLLLGPVGALAYRLLALMAESPMRLRVPVEPLALAQRLLAWIEWLVAQLMAFSMALVGNFDTAWKAWRQAHGKRLAGDIGFLGAVARASVNAELREEAHDYTDAGILPVWQRLPELRDAMSLVLRMLLLWLAVVALLVLAGWVT
;
A
#
# COMPACT_ATOMS: atom_id res chain seq x y z
N MET A 1 8.64 -21.76 1.26
CA MET A 1 8.78 -20.71 2.27
C MET A 1 7.45 -19.98 2.37
N LEU A 2 6.64 -20.25 3.38
CA LEU A 2 5.26 -19.81 3.54
C LEU A 2 5.16 -18.84 4.73
N GLY A 3 5.75 -17.68 4.61
CA GLY A 3 5.51 -16.58 5.52
C GLY A 3 5.39 -15.27 4.72
N PRO A 4 4.58 -14.31 5.16
CA PRO A 4 4.62 -12.98 4.55
C PRO A 4 6.04 -12.44 4.78
N ARG A 5 6.79 -12.25 3.70
CA ARG A 5 8.04 -11.51 3.77
C ARG A 5 7.73 -10.12 4.32
N ASP A 6 8.65 -9.61 5.12
CA ASP A 6 8.54 -8.28 5.68
C ASP A 6 8.57 -7.28 4.53
N LEU A 7 7.55 -6.43 4.42
CA LEU A 7 7.46 -5.46 3.32
C LEU A 7 8.66 -4.52 3.29
N ASP A 8 9.12 -4.13 4.48
CA ASP A 8 10.27 -3.29 4.68
C ASP A 8 11.53 -3.90 4.05
N ARG A 9 11.78 -5.19 4.30
CA ARG A 9 12.89 -5.93 3.69
C ARG A 9 12.77 -6.09 2.17
N ASP A 10 11.56 -6.26 1.65
CA ASP A 10 11.33 -6.33 0.21
C ASP A 10 11.63 -4.99 -0.46
N VAL A 11 11.27 -3.87 0.17
CA VAL A 11 11.58 -2.51 -0.30
C VAL A 11 13.08 -2.22 -0.19
N GLU A 12 13.71 -2.49 0.95
CA GLU A 12 15.16 -2.34 1.13
C GLU A 12 15.94 -3.15 0.10
N ALA A 13 15.54 -4.40 -0.16
CA ALA A 13 16.20 -5.23 -1.17
C ALA A 13 16.15 -4.63 -2.58
N VAL A 14 15.12 -3.85 -2.93
CA VAL A 14 15.04 -3.12 -4.20
C VAL A 14 15.99 -1.91 -4.20
N ILE A 15 16.05 -1.19 -3.07
CA ILE A 15 16.89 0.01 -2.91
C ILE A 15 18.38 -0.35 -2.91
N ASP A 16 18.75 -1.42 -2.21
CA ASP A 16 20.14 -1.82 -1.99
C ASP A 16 20.72 -2.67 -3.12
N ALA A 17 19.88 -3.13 -4.06
CA ALA A 17 20.36 -3.95 -5.18
C ALA A 17 21.34 -3.15 -6.07
N ASP A 18 22.59 -3.60 -6.12
CA ASP A 18 23.66 -2.97 -6.92
C ASP A 18 23.66 -3.43 -8.37
N ASP A 19 23.29 -4.68 -8.63
CA ASP A 19 23.31 -5.28 -9.95
C ASP A 19 21.88 -5.47 -10.52
N SER A 20 21.80 -5.47 -11.85
CA SER A 20 20.52 -5.58 -12.58
C SER A 20 19.73 -6.87 -12.27
N PRO A 21 20.35 -8.08 -12.23
CA PRO A 21 19.60 -9.30 -11.95
C PRO A 21 19.05 -9.36 -10.52
N THR A 22 19.83 -8.91 -9.52
CA THR A 22 19.35 -8.86 -8.12
C THR A 22 18.20 -7.89 -7.95
N ARG A 23 18.29 -6.73 -8.60
CA ARG A 23 17.21 -5.74 -8.61
C ARG A 23 15.95 -6.29 -9.27
N GLN A 24 16.05 -6.97 -10.41
CA GLN A 24 14.90 -7.58 -11.08
C GLN A 24 14.23 -8.65 -10.20
N ALA A 25 15.01 -9.47 -9.49
CA ALA A 25 14.48 -10.47 -8.58
C ALA A 25 13.77 -9.81 -7.37
N ALA A 26 14.33 -8.75 -6.80
CA ALA A 26 13.72 -7.99 -5.71
C ALA A 26 12.41 -7.31 -6.16
N VAL A 27 12.40 -6.67 -7.32
CA VAL A 27 11.21 -6.07 -7.94
C VAL A 27 10.13 -7.12 -8.21
N ALA A 28 10.48 -8.29 -8.74
CA ALA A 28 9.54 -9.38 -8.96
C ALA A 28 8.89 -9.85 -7.65
N ASN A 29 9.65 -9.92 -6.55
CA ASN A 29 9.11 -10.26 -5.23
C ASN A 29 8.14 -9.18 -4.70
N LEU A 30 8.46 -7.90 -4.86
CA LEU A 30 7.60 -6.79 -4.47
C LEU A 30 6.31 -6.75 -5.31
N GLN A 31 6.39 -7.06 -6.61
CA GLN A 31 5.26 -7.06 -7.53
C GLN A 31 4.41 -8.34 -7.49
N ALA A 32 4.93 -9.44 -6.95
CA ALA A 32 4.23 -10.73 -6.88
C ALA A 32 2.88 -10.65 -6.14
N ALA A 33 2.69 -9.65 -5.29
CA ALA A 33 1.45 -9.44 -4.54
C ALA A 33 0.39 -8.57 -5.26
N GLY A 34 0.53 -8.32 -6.58
CA GLY A 34 -0.52 -7.70 -7.39
C GLY A 34 -0.16 -6.39 -8.07
N GLY A 35 1.11 -6.11 -8.27
CA GLY A 35 1.58 -4.95 -9.05
C GLY A 35 1.64 -5.19 -10.56
N SER A 36 1.75 -4.10 -11.32
CA SER A 36 2.03 -4.18 -12.76
C SER A 36 3.46 -4.70 -13.00
N LEU A 37 3.67 -5.42 -14.11
CA LEU A 37 4.97 -5.97 -14.52
C LEU A 37 6.01 -4.89 -14.94
N ARG A 38 5.76 -3.63 -14.63
CA ARG A 38 6.67 -2.51 -14.96
C ARG A 38 7.62 -2.25 -13.80
N SER A 39 8.90 -2.15 -14.12
CA SER A 39 9.97 -1.84 -13.15
C SER A 39 10.27 -0.33 -13.04
N ASP A 40 9.36 0.51 -13.50
CA ASP A 40 9.46 1.96 -13.35
C ASP A 40 9.12 2.39 -11.91
N VAL A 41 9.75 3.44 -11.46
CA VAL A 41 9.63 3.95 -10.07
C VAL A 41 8.16 4.19 -9.65
N PRO A 42 7.30 4.80 -10.48
CA PRO A 42 5.89 4.97 -10.14
C PRO A 42 5.15 3.65 -9.87
N SER A 43 5.48 2.59 -10.62
CA SER A 43 4.88 1.26 -10.41
C SER A 43 5.39 0.59 -9.13
N LEU A 44 6.63 0.85 -8.73
CA LEU A 44 7.18 0.35 -7.46
C LEU A 44 6.53 1.04 -6.25
N VAL A 45 6.29 2.35 -6.31
CA VAL A 45 5.54 3.08 -5.29
C VAL A 45 4.13 2.49 -5.15
N GLU A 46 3.44 2.28 -6.28
CA GLU A 46 2.11 1.66 -6.28
C GLU A 46 2.12 0.25 -5.69
N ALA A 47 3.09 -0.60 -6.08
CA ALA A 47 3.25 -1.94 -5.54
C ALA A 47 3.49 -1.93 -4.02
N THR A 48 4.28 -0.98 -3.51
CA THR A 48 4.54 -0.81 -2.07
C THR A 48 3.24 -0.54 -1.31
N LEU A 49 2.42 0.40 -1.79
CA LEU A 49 1.15 0.74 -1.15
C LEU A 49 0.12 -0.40 -1.24
N LEU A 50 0.04 -1.11 -2.37
CA LEU A 50 -0.84 -2.28 -2.52
C LEU A 50 -0.40 -3.43 -1.60
N ASN A 51 0.90 -3.66 -1.45
CA ASN A 51 1.41 -4.63 -0.49
C ASN A 51 1.10 -4.23 0.96
N ALA A 52 1.29 -2.94 1.31
CA ALA A 52 0.92 -2.43 2.63
C ALA A 52 -0.58 -2.61 2.90
N LEU A 53 -1.45 -2.27 1.93
CA LEU A 53 -2.89 -2.51 2.01
C LEU A 53 -3.19 -3.96 2.39
N ARG A 54 -2.64 -4.92 1.65
CA ARG A 54 -2.99 -6.34 1.77
C ARG A 54 -2.34 -7.04 2.95
N ARG A 55 -1.10 -6.65 3.29
CA ARG A 55 -0.34 -7.31 4.37
C ARG A 55 -0.64 -6.74 5.74
N TRP A 56 -0.89 -5.42 5.86
CA TRP A 56 -1.01 -4.72 7.13
C TRP A 56 -2.40 -4.10 7.33
N PHE A 57 -2.80 -3.16 6.49
CA PHE A 57 -3.99 -2.35 6.74
C PHE A 57 -5.30 -3.14 6.65
N ALA A 58 -5.46 -3.99 5.65
CA ALA A 58 -6.67 -4.79 5.52
C ALA A 58 -6.81 -5.83 6.64
N VAL A 59 -5.70 -6.48 7.00
CA VAL A 59 -5.69 -7.44 8.12
C VAL A 59 -6.03 -6.73 9.43
N LEU A 60 -5.39 -5.58 9.71
CA LEU A 60 -5.64 -4.78 10.91
C LEU A 60 -7.09 -4.28 10.96
N PHE A 61 -7.60 -3.75 9.85
CA PHE A 61 -8.98 -3.25 9.76
C PHE A 61 -10.01 -4.35 10.07
N TRP A 62 -9.88 -5.49 9.43
CA TRP A 62 -10.82 -6.59 9.62
C TRP A 62 -10.67 -7.26 10.99
N PHE A 63 -9.47 -7.24 11.56
CA PHE A 63 -9.25 -7.64 12.95
C PHE A 63 -9.99 -6.71 13.92
N LEU A 64 -9.94 -5.40 13.71
CA LEU A 64 -10.62 -4.42 14.56
C LEU A 64 -12.14 -4.51 14.46
N LEU A 65 -12.67 -4.78 13.27
CA LEU A 65 -14.10 -4.79 13.02
C LEU A 65 -14.76 -6.11 13.47
N LEU A 66 -14.14 -7.24 13.20
CA LEU A 66 -14.70 -8.59 13.39
C LEU A 66 -13.83 -9.50 14.28
N GLY A 67 -12.79 -8.94 14.91
CA GLY A 67 -11.85 -9.70 15.71
C GLY A 67 -10.97 -10.65 14.89
N PRO A 68 -10.39 -11.68 15.54
CA PRO A 68 -9.51 -12.66 14.89
C PRO A 68 -10.17 -13.39 13.71
N VAL A 69 -11.50 -13.58 13.78
CA VAL A 69 -12.27 -14.26 12.73
C VAL A 69 -12.28 -13.41 11.45
N GLY A 70 -12.43 -12.09 11.57
CA GLY A 70 -12.39 -11.18 10.42
C GLY A 70 -11.05 -11.15 9.72
N ALA A 71 -9.96 -11.10 10.47
CA ALA A 71 -8.61 -11.16 9.93
C ALA A 71 -8.34 -12.49 9.22
N LEU A 72 -8.76 -13.61 9.81
CA LEU A 72 -8.63 -14.94 9.21
C LEU A 72 -9.48 -15.07 7.93
N ALA A 73 -10.73 -14.64 7.97
CA ALA A 73 -11.62 -14.68 6.81
C ALA A 73 -11.08 -13.85 5.64
N TYR A 74 -10.60 -12.63 5.92
CA TYR A 74 -9.94 -11.81 4.91
C TYR A 74 -8.72 -12.54 4.31
N ARG A 75 -7.86 -13.11 5.14
CA ARG A 75 -6.64 -13.78 4.69
C ARG A 75 -6.93 -15.02 3.84
N LEU A 76 -7.94 -15.81 4.21
CA LEU A 76 -8.38 -16.96 3.43
C LEU A 76 -8.95 -16.53 2.09
N LEU A 77 -9.79 -15.47 2.06
CA LEU A 77 -10.34 -14.93 0.83
C LEU A 77 -9.24 -14.41 -0.11
N ALA A 78 -8.25 -13.69 0.41
CA ALA A 78 -7.10 -13.21 -0.34
C ALA A 78 -6.29 -14.38 -0.92
N LEU A 79 -6.02 -15.42 -0.13
CA LEU A 79 -5.34 -16.61 -0.60
C LEU A 79 -6.12 -17.35 -1.70
N MET A 80 -7.44 -17.45 -1.58
CA MET A 80 -8.29 -18.05 -2.63
C MET A 80 -8.24 -17.23 -3.92
N ALA A 81 -8.28 -15.91 -3.82
CA ALA A 81 -8.31 -15.03 -4.99
C ALA A 81 -6.96 -14.92 -5.72
N GLU A 82 -5.83 -15.05 -4.99
CA GLU A 82 -4.47 -14.80 -5.51
C GLU A 82 -3.67 -16.08 -5.77
N SER A 83 -4.07 -17.22 -5.20
CA SER A 83 -3.28 -18.46 -5.27
C SER A 83 -3.11 -18.99 -6.68
N PRO A 84 -1.95 -19.60 -7.02
CA PRO A 84 -1.78 -20.43 -8.23
C PRO A 84 -2.75 -21.62 -8.26
N MET A 85 -3.48 -21.88 -7.21
CA MET A 85 -4.60 -22.81 -7.13
C MET A 85 -5.78 -22.43 -8.08
N ARG A 86 -5.73 -21.27 -8.72
CA ARG A 86 -6.69 -20.83 -9.77
C ARG A 86 -6.93 -21.88 -10.85
N LEU A 87 -5.93 -22.71 -11.14
CA LEU A 87 -6.02 -23.77 -12.15
C LEU A 87 -6.84 -25.00 -11.70
N ARG A 88 -7.22 -25.10 -10.42
CA ARG A 88 -7.94 -26.24 -9.85
C ARG A 88 -9.33 -25.90 -9.29
N VAL A 89 -9.69 -24.62 -9.27
CA VAL A 89 -10.98 -24.14 -8.74
C VAL A 89 -11.90 -23.78 -9.92
N PRO A 90 -13.19 -24.14 -9.89
CA PRO A 90 -14.17 -23.69 -10.88
C PRO A 90 -14.18 -22.17 -11.04
N VAL A 91 -14.46 -21.69 -12.26
CA VAL A 91 -14.35 -20.26 -12.61
C VAL A 91 -15.34 -19.38 -11.83
N GLU A 92 -16.55 -19.88 -11.58
CA GLU A 92 -17.61 -19.10 -10.90
C GLU A 92 -17.28 -18.72 -9.44
N PRO A 93 -16.88 -19.66 -8.54
CA PRO A 93 -16.53 -19.29 -7.17
C PRO A 93 -15.29 -18.41 -7.11
N LEU A 94 -14.35 -18.55 -8.05
CA LEU A 94 -13.18 -17.69 -8.14
C LEU A 94 -13.55 -16.24 -8.49
N ALA A 95 -14.45 -16.04 -9.46
CA ALA A 95 -14.91 -14.71 -9.85
C ALA A 95 -15.66 -14.01 -8.70
N LEU A 96 -16.46 -14.76 -7.94
CA LEU A 96 -17.14 -14.24 -6.75
C LEU A 96 -16.13 -13.84 -5.66
N ALA A 97 -15.17 -14.71 -5.37
CA ALA A 97 -14.12 -14.43 -4.38
C ALA A 97 -13.31 -13.17 -4.76
N GLN A 98 -12.96 -13.01 -6.03
CA GLN A 98 -12.26 -11.81 -6.51
C GLN A 98 -13.10 -10.53 -6.38
N ARG A 99 -14.40 -10.59 -6.68
CA ARG A 99 -15.31 -9.46 -6.51
C ARG A 99 -15.46 -9.08 -5.04
N LEU A 100 -15.66 -10.06 -4.17
CA LEU A 100 -15.74 -9.83 -2.73
C LEU A 100 -14.44 -9.22 -2.19
N LEU A 101 -13.30 -9.78 -2.57
CA LEU A 101 -12.00 -9.25 -2.18
C LEU A 101 -11.83 -7.79 -2.64
N ALA A 102 -12.18 -7.50 -3.90
CA ALA A 102 -12.09 -6.14 -4.44
C ALA A 102 -12.95 -5.13 -3.64
N TRP A 103 -14.16 -5.49 -3.23
CA TRP A 103 -15.01 -4.64 -2.40
C TRP A 103 -14.44 -4.45 -0.99
N ILE A 104 -13.95 -5.53 -0.40
CA ILE A 104 -13.35 -5.54 0.94
C ILE A 104 -12.06 -4.70 0.97
N GLU A 105 -11.22 -4.83 -0.04
CA GLU A 105 -9.99 -4.04 -0.19
C GLU A 105 -10.30 -2.58 -0.55
N TRP A 106 -11.33 -2.33 -1.35
CA TRP A 106 -11.73 -0.97 -1.74
C TRP A 106 -12.10 -0.10 -0.53
N LEU A 107 -12.84 -0.66 0.44
CA LEU A 107 -13.18 0.07 1.67
C LEU A 107 -11.92 0.47 2.45
N VAL A 108 -10.98 -0.46 2.61
CA VAL A 108 -9.72 -0.18 3.32
C VAL A 108 -8.86 0.80 2.54
N ALA A 109 -8.83 0.70 1.20
CA ALA A 109 -8.11 1.63 0.34
C ALA A 109 -8.63 3.07 0.45
N GLN A 110 -9.94 3.28 0.65
CA GLN A 110 -10.51 4.60 0.92
C GLN A 110 -9.97 5.19 2.23
N LEU A 111 -9.95 4.39 3.29
CA LEU A 111 -9.42 4.80 4.59
C LEU A 111 -7.91 5.09 4.50
N MET A 112 -7.16 4.29 3.73
CA MET A 112 -5.74 4.56 3.48
C MET A 112 -5.52 5.86 2.72
N ALA A 113 -6.31 6.13 1.67
CA ALA A 113 -6.21 7.39 0.93
C ALA A 113 -6.53 8.61 1.83
N PHE A 114 -7.51 8.48 2.71
CA PHE A 114 -7.81 9.50 3.71
C PHE A 114 -6.66 9.65 4.73
N SER A 115 -6.06 8.55 5.17
CA SER A 115 -4.90 8.55 6.07
C SER A 115 -3.69 9.23 5.41
N MET A 116 -3.45 9.00 4.11
CA MET A 116 -2.42 9.71 3.35
C MET A 116 -2.66 11.23 3.33
N ALA A 117 -3.92 11.65 3.19
CA ALA A 117 -4.26 13.06 3.24
C ALA A 117 -4.01 13.68 4.62
N LEU A 118 -4.21 12.92 5.71
CA LEU A 118 -3.98 13.40 7.08
C LEU A 118 -2.49 13.45 7.47
N VAL A 119 -1.70 12.50 6.98
CA VAL A 119 -0.29 12.33 7.37
C VAL A 119 0.66 13.10 6.44
N GLY A 120 0.26 13.28 5.18
CA GLY A 120 1.01 14.01 4.16
C GLY A 120 0.37 15.35 3.81
N ASN A 121 0.51 15.77 2.54
CA ASN A 121 -0.11 17.00 2.04
C ASN A 121 -1.57 16.74 1.66
N PHE A 122 -2.50 17.26 2.48
CA PHE A 122 -3.94 17.06 2.33
C PHE A 122 -4.46 17.50 0.96
N ASP A 123 -4.06 18.68 0.50
CA ASP A 123 -4.57 19.26 -0.76
C ASP A 123 -4.17 18.40 -1.97
N THR A 124 -2.93 17.94 -1.99
CA THR A 124 -2.40 17.10 -3.07
C THR A 124 -3.06 15.72 -3.08
N ALA A 125 -3.17 15.06 -1.92
CA ALA A 125 -3.80 13.76 -1.78
C ALA A 125 -5.30 13.83 -2.14
N TRP A 126 -6.01 14.87 -1.68
CA TRP A 126 -7.42 15.09 -1.96
C TRP A 126 -7.70 15.35 -3.44
N LYS A 127 -6.88 16.20 -4.09
CA LYS A 127 -6.99 16.46 -5.54
C LYS A 127 -6.76 15.18 -6.34
N ALA A 128 -5.73 14.41 -6.03
CA ALA A 128 -5.42 13.14 -6.69
C ALA A 128 -6.55 12.12 -6.51
N TRP A 129 -7.10 12.01 -5.30
CA TRP A 129 -8.24 11.13 -5.00
C TRP A 129 -9.48 11.53 -5.81
N ARG A 130 -9.85 12.79 -5.84
CA ARG A 130 -10.99 13.28 -6.64
C ARG A 130 -10.82 13.03 -8.13
N GLN A 131 -9.64 13.25 -8.68
CA GLN A 131 -9.34 13.02 -10.09
C GLN A 131 -9.39 11.55 -10.47
N ALA A 132 -8.91 10.68 -9.60
CA ALA A 132 -8.93 9.24 -9.80
C ALA A 132 -10.35 8.64 -9.65
N HIS A 133 -11.16 9.15 -8.71
CA HIS A 133 -12.52 8.65 -8.42
C HIS A 133 -13.53 8.95 -9.52
N GLY A 134 -13.38 10.05 -10.23
CA GLY A 134 -14.31 10.45 -11.29
C GLY A 134 -14.31 9.54 -12.53
N LYS A 135 -13.39 8.58 -12.61
CA LYS A 135 -13.16 7.73 -13.79
C LYS A 135 -13.30 6.23 -13.54
N ARG A 136 -13.52 5.79 -12.31
CA ARG A 136 -13.43 4.36 -11.94
C ARG A 136 -14.65 3.87 -11.17
N LEU A 137 -15.05 2.63 -11.47
CA LEU A 137 -16.16 1.95 -10.81
C LEU A 137 -15.81 1.64 -9.34
N ALA A 138 -16.84 1.57 -8.48
CA ALA A 138 -16.69 1.06 -7.11
C ALA A 138 -16.08 -0.35 -7.13
N GLY A 139 -15.05 -0.56 -6.30
CA GLY A 139 -14.29 -1.82 -6.26
C GLY A 139 -12.93 -1.76 -6.97
N ASP A 140 -12.60 -0.69 -7.72
CA ASP A 140 -11.26 -0.49 -8.28
C ASP A 140 -10.37 0.24 -7.26
N ILE A 141 -9.27 -0.40 -6.86
CA ILE A 141 -8.28 0.13 -5.90
C ILE A 141 -7.15 0.92 -6.58
N GLY A 142 -7.14 1.05 -7.90
CA GLY A 142 -6.08 1.73 -8.64
C GLY A 142 -5.96 3.24 -8.34
N PHE A 143 -6.99 3.86 -7.74
CA PHE A 143 -6.88 5.24 -7.23
C PHE A 143 -5.84 5.36 -6.11
N LEU A 144 -5.64 4.31 -5.30
CA LEU A 144 -4.67 4.31 -4.21
C LEU A 144 -3.24 4.59 -4.72
N GLY A 145 -2.86 3.94 -5.83
CA GLY A 145 -1.57 4.19 -6.48
C GLY A 145 -1.43 5.62 -7.02
N ALA A 146 -2.52 6.21 -7.54
CA ALA A 146 -2.51 7.59 -8.00
C ALA A 146 -2.31 8.58 -6.84
N VAL A 147 -3.01 8.36 -5.72
CA VAL A 147 -2.86 9.20 -4.51
C VAL A 147 -1.46 9.03 -3.93
N ALA A 148 -0.96 7.79 -3.84
CA ALA A 148 0.38 7.51 -3.33
C ALA A 148 1.47 8.26 -4.13
N ARG A 149 1.44 8.13 -5.46
CA ARG A 149 2.39 8.85 -6.33
C ARG A 149 2.30 10.36 -6.18
N ALA A 150 1.09 10.90 -6.06
CA ALA A 150 0.90 12.34 -5.87
C ALA A 150 1.47 12.81 -4.53
N SER A 151 1.25 12.05 -3.46
CA SER A 151 1.75 12.37 -2.11
C SER A 151 3.28 12.29 -2.04
N VAL A 152 3.89 11.22 -2.56
CA VAL A 152 5.35 11.06 -2.62
C VAL A 152 6.00 12.17 -3.45
N ASN A 153 5.45 12.46 -4.64
CA ASN A 153 5.99 13.54 -5.48
C ASN A 153 5.85 14.93 -4.83
N ALA A 154 4.83 15.16 -4.02
CA ALA A 154 4.66 16.41 -3.29
C ALA A 154 5.73 16.54 -2.19
N GLU A 155 5.95 15.47 -1.42
CA GLU A 155 6.94 15.42 -0.35
C GLU A 155 8.37 15.65 -0.88
N LEU A 156 8.75 14.99 -1.99
CA LEU A 156 10.04 15.18 -2.66
C LEU A 156 10.25 16.60 -3.19
N ARG A 157 9.19 17.25 -3.68
CA ARG A 157 9.28 18.64 -4.14
C ARG A 157 9.47 19.62 -2.99
N GLU A 158 8.80 19.38 -1.87
CA GLU A 158 8.93 20.16 -0.66
C GLU A 158 10.33 20.02 -0.08
N GLU A 159 10.86 18.80 0.01
CA GLU A 159 12.22 18.52 0.43
C GLU A 159 13.27 19.18 -0.48
N ALA A 160 13.10 19.08 -1.80
CA ALA A 160 14.00 19.73 -2.77
C ALA A 160 13.99 21.26 -2.64
N HIS A 161 12.84 21.86 -2.30
CA HIS A 161 12.72 23.30 -2.07
C HIS A 161 13.48 23.70 -0.79
N ASP A 162 13.30 22.95 0.28
CA ASP A 162 13.98 23.20 1.57
C ASP A 162 15.51 23.11 1.43
N TYR A 163 16.04 22.13 0.68
CA TYR A 163 17.48 22.05 0.38
C TYR A 163 17.98 23.25 -0.43
N THR A 164 17.19 23.73 -1.38
CA THR A 164 17.56 24.89 -2.20
C THR A 164 17.60 26.16 -1.36
N ASP A 165 16.61 26.35 -0.49
CA ASP A 165 16.52 27.53 0.38
C ASP A 165 17.62 27.52 1.47
N ALA A 166 18.02 26.34 1.95
CA ALA A 166 19.12 26.17 2.89
C ALA A 166 20.51 26.27 2.22
N GLY A 167 20.60 26.32 0.91
CA GLY A 167 21.87 26.34 0.17
C GLY A 167 22.71 25.05 0.33
N ILE A 168 22.04 23.94 0.64
CA ILE A 168 22.66 22.62 0.87
C ILE A 168 22.50 21.80 -0.40
N LEU A 169 23.57 21.14 -0.86
CA LEU A 169 23.47 20.19 -1.97
C LEU A 169 22.71 18.94 -1.50
N PRO A 170 21.67 18.50 -2.24
CA PRO A 170 20.93 17.30 -1.89
C PRO A 170 21.84 16.08 -1.88
N VAL A 171 21.77 15.29 -0.83
CA VAL A 171 22.44 14.00 -0.80
C VAL A 171 21.72 13.06 -1.77
N TRP A 172 22.43 12.57 -2.77
CA TRP A 172 21.88 11.62 -3.75
C TRP A 172 21.51 10.31 -3.07
N GLN A 173 20.25 10.18 -2.74
CA GLN A 173 19.71 8.93 -2.20
C GLN A 173 19.32 8.01 -3.36
N ARG A 174 19.52 6.69 -3.18
CA ARG A 174 19.03 5.69 -4.14
C ARG A 174 17.54 5.54 -4.00
N LEU A 175 16.78 5.72 -5.08
CA LEU A 175 15.32 5.58 -5.15
C LEU A 175 14.60 6.33 -4.00
N PRO A 176 14.73 7.66 -3.92
CA PRO A 176 14.11 8.45 -2.86
C PRO A 176 12.60 8.24 -2.81
N GLU A 177 11.95 8.10 -3.97
CA GLU A 177 10.50 7.89 -4.07
C GLU A 177 10.04 6.61 -3.35
N LEU A 178 10.84 5.55 -3.40
CA LEU A 178 10.49 4.28 -2.76
C LEU A 178 10.69 4.35 -1.25
N ARG A 179 11.70 5.08 -0.81
CA ARG A 179 11.95 5.35 0.61
C ARG A 179 10.86 6.21 1.22
N ASP A 180 10.44 7.25 0.53
CA ASP A 180 9.34 8.11 0.96
C ASP A 180 8.01 7.37 0.97
N ALA A 181 7.75 6.52 -0.02
CA ALA A 181 6.58 5.66 -0.02
C ALA A 181 6.54 4.75 1.22
N MET A 182 7.67 4.18 1.61
CA MET A 182 7.75 3.35 2.83
C MET A 182 7.59 4.17 4.10
N SER A 183 8.22 5.35 4.17
CA SER A 183 8.04 6.33 5.27
C SER A 183 6.57 6.71 5.43
N LEU A 184 5.88 7.01 4.33
CA LEU A 184 4.46 7.33 4.30
C LEU A 184 3.61 6.16 4.83
N VAL A 185 3.91 4.93 4.41
CA VAL A 185 3.24 3.71 4.90
C VAL A 185 3.41 3.57 6.43
N LEU A 186 4.61 3.77 6.95
CA LEU A 186 4.89 3.68 8.39
C LEU A 186 4.16 4.78 9.19
N ARG A 187 4.14 6.01 8.70
CA ARG A 187 3.39 7.12 9.33
C ARG A 187 1.89 6.81 9.36
N MET A 188 1.32 6.28 8.28
CA MET A 188 -0.08 5.85 8.24
C MET A 188 -0.33 4.71 9.24
N LEU A 189 0.57 3.75 9.34
CA LEU A 189 0.45 2.64 10.28
C LEU A 189 0.45 3.16 11.73
N LEU A 190 1.34 4.09 12.07
CA LEU A 190 1.36 4.75 13.38
C LEU A 190 0.05 5.49 13.68
N LEU A 191 -0.50 6.22 12.69
CA LEU A 191 -1.81 6.86 12.82
C LEU A 191 -2.91 5.83 13.15
N TRP A 192 -2.95 4.72 12.42
CA TRP A 192 -3.94 3.66 12.67
C TRP A 192 -3.78 3.03 14.05
N LEU A 193 -2.55 2.73 14.47
CA LEU A 193 -2.28 2.21 15.82
C LEU A 193 -2.67 3.20 16.91
N ALA A 194 -2.46 4.50 16.70
CA ALA A 194 -2.90 5.54 17.63
C ALA A 194 -4.44 5.60 17.75
N VAL A 195 -5.15 5.49 16.60
CA VAL A 195 -6.62 5.41 16.60
C VAL A 195 -7.11 4.17 17.32
N VAL A 196 -6.47 3.01 17.08
CA VAL A 196 -6.78 1.76 17.81
C VAL A 196 -6.57 1.91 19.30
N ALA A 197 -5.43 2.48 19.72
CA ALA A 197 -5.15 2.70 21.13
C ALA A 197 -6.20 3.61 21.79
N LEU A 198 -6.65 4.66 21.10
CA LEU A 198 -7.73 5.53 21.58
C LEU A 198 -9.06 4.79 21.71
N LEU A 199 -9.41 3.92 20.74
CA LEU A 199 -10.64 3.11 20.80
C LEU A 199 -10.62 2.11 21.96
N VAL A 200 -9.47 1.49 22.22
CA VAL A 200 -9.27 0.59 23.38
C VAL A 200 -9.41 1.36 24.69
N LEU A 201 -8.76 2.53 24.79
CA LEU A 201 -8.87 3.38 25.98
C LEU A 201 -10.29 3.92 26.21
N ALA A 202 -11.04 4.15 25.14
CA ALA A 202 -12.46 4.54 25.21
C ALA A 202 -13.41 3.37 25.57
N GLY A 203 -12.89 2.15 25.70
CA GLY A 203 -13.68 0.95 26.02
C GLY A 203 -14.56 0.43 24.86
N TRP A 204 -14.25 0.82 23.63
CA TRP A 204 -15.01 0.38 22.44
C TRP A 204 -14.57 -0.97 21.90
N VAL A 205 -13.36 -1.39 22.27
CA VAL A 205 -12.77 -2.69 21.89
C VAL A 205 -12.30 -3.36 23.17
N THR A 206 -13.01 -4.39 23.61
CA THR A 206 -12.66 -5.24 24.75
C THR A 206 -12.29 -6.62 24.26
#